data_355f7062995e7d3d35a42afd193d9361
#
_entry.id   355f7062995e7d3d35a42afd193d9361
#
_cell.length_a   1.000
_cell.length_b   1.000
_cell.length_c   1.000
_cell.angle_alpha   90.00
_cell.angle_beta   90.00
_cell.angle_gamma   90.00
#
_symmetry.space_group_name_H-M   'P 1'
#
loop_
_entity.id
_entity.type
_entity.pdbx_description
1 polymer ?
#
loop_
_entity_poly.entity_id
_entity_poly.type
_entity_poly.pdbx_seq_one_letter_code
_entity_poly.pdbx_strand_id
1 'polypeptide(L)'
;MADYQRISDLHIKTKKMNNILRLIRPNQWLKNVFVFIPMFFGGSLLDPGDIRASLLTFFAFSFIASSVYCFNDINDVEADRRHPVKCKRPLASGAISIGKAWALMAIMLALSAGVTALLDSPDHMLKVGGILLFYYVMNICYCTKLKQYAIVDVCIIAFGFVLRVLAGSFATDITPSKWLVL
;
A
#
# COMPACT_ATOMS: atom_id res chain seq x y z
N MET A 1 42.71 7.04 2.83
CA MET A 1 41.69 7.96 2.26
C MET A 1 40.56 7.22 1.56
N ALA A 2 40.84 6.23 0.70
CA ALA A 2 39.80 5.47 -0.04
C ALA A 2 38.77 4.75 0.88
N ASP A 3 39.22 4.14 1.99
CA ASP A 3 38.34 3.43 2.90
C ASP A 3 37.38 4.36 3.69
N TYR A 4 37.85 5.54 4.04
CA TYR A 4 36.99 6.55 4.69
C TYR A 4 35.90 7.07 3.78
N GLN A 5 36.20 7.28 2.50
CA GLN A 5 35.25 7.68 1.46
C GLN A 5 34.20 6.59 1.26
N ARG A 6 34.64 5.33 1.19
CA ARG A 6 33.74 4.16 1.03
C ARG A 6 32.78 3.98 2.20
N ILE A 7 33.24 4.18 3.44
CA ILE A 7 32.42 4.11 4.65
C ILE A 7 31.40 5.27 4.67
N SER A 8 31.83 6.48 4.30
CA SER A 8 30.96 7.65 4.20
C SER A 8 29.82 7.42 3.16
N ASP A 9 30.18 6.90 1.98
CA ASP A 9 29.21 6.62 0.92
C ASP A 9 28.20 5.52 1.31
N LEU A 10 28.67 4.49 2.03
CA LEU A 10 27.79 3.45 2.59
C LEU A 10 26.82 4.03 3.62
N HIS A 11 27.27 4.89 4.52
CA HIS A 11 26.42 5.56 5.50
C HIS A 11 25.34 6.44 4.84
N ILE A 12 25.71 7.21 3.82
CA ILE A 12 24.78 8.06 3.07
C ILE A 12 23.75 7.20 2.34
N LYS A 13 24.18 6.11 1.70
CA LYS A 13 23.30 5.18 0.97
C LYS A 13 22.31 4.47 1.91
N THR A 14 22.78 4.01 3.07
CA THR A 14 21.94 3.38 4.09
C THR A 14 20.91 4.33 4.66
N LYS A 15 21.30 5.57 4.97
CA LYS A 15 20.40 6.62 5.46
C LYS A 15 19.32 6.99 4.43
N LYS A 16 19.70 7.06 3.14
CA LYS A 16 18.76 7.35 2.04
C LYS A 16 17.75 6.22 1.86
N MET A 17 18.20 4.95 1.92
CA MET A 17 17.34 3.77 1.81
C MET A 17 16.35 3.70 2.98
N ASN A 18 16.80 4.00 4.20
CA ASN A 18 15.94 4.04 5.38
C ASN A 18 14.83 5.11 5.27
N ASN A 19 15.12 6.26 4.65
CA ASN A 19 14.11 7.30 4.41
C ASN A 19 13.06 6.87 3.37
N ILE A 20 13.44 6.15 2.31
CA ILE A 20 12.50 5.58 1.33
C ILE A 20 11.59 4.55 2.00
N LEU A 21 12.15 3.62 2.78
CA LEU A 21 11.38 2.62 3.51
C LEU A 21 10.40 3.28 4.51
N ARG A 22 10.81 4.36 5.15
CA ARG A 22 9.92 5.12 6.06
C ARG A 22 8.76 5.80 5.31
N LEU A 23 8.94 6.16 4.04
CA LEU A 23 7.91 6.78 3.23
C LEU A 23 6.91 5.75 2.70
N ILE A 24 7.37 4.62 2.16
CA ILE A 24 6.50 3.55 1.63
C ILE A 24 5.85 2.70 2.73
N ARG A 25 6.33 2.80 3.97
CA ARG A 25 5.78 2.17 5.19
C ARG A 25 5.52 0.66 5.07
N PRO A 26 6.53 -0.21 4.85
CA PRO A 26 6.31 -1.66 4.72
C PRO A 26 5.66 -2.29 5.96
N ASN A 27 5.84 -1.71 7.14
CA ASN A 27 5.20 -2.17 8.39
C ASN A 27 3.65 -2.15 8.29
N GLN A 28 3.08 -1.32 7.41
CA GLN A 28 1.65 -1.26 7.17
C GLN A 28 1.15 -2.35 6.22
N TRP A 29 2.06 -3.06 5.52
CA TRP A 29 1.71 -4.17 4.64
C TRP A 29 1.12 -5.35 5.41
N LEU A 30 1.41 -5.47 6.71
CA LEU A 30 0.80 -6.48 7.56
C LEU A 30 -0.74 -6.44 7.52
N LYS A 31 -1.34 -5.27 7.33
CA LYS A 31 -2.80 -5.12 7.17
C LYS A 31 -3.32 -5.80 5.91
N ASN A 32 -2.46 -6.02 4.91
CA ASN A 32 -2.86 -6.65 3.65
C ASN A 32 -2.92 -8.18 3.75
N VAL A 33 -2.50 -8.77 4.88
CA VAL A 33 -2.67 -10.21 5.18
C VAL A 33 -4.14 -10.63 5.10
N PHE A 34 -5.08 -9.70 5.29
CA PHE A 34 -6.51 -9.94 5.11
C PHE A 34 -6.88 -10.43 3.69
N VAL A 35 -6.03 -10.23 2.68
CA VAL A 35 -6.17 -10.81 1.33
C VAL A 35 -6.17 -12.35 1.35
N PHE A 36 -5.49 -12.97 2.31
CA PHE A 36 -5.39 -14.44 2.42
C PHE A 36 -6.60 -15.08 3.12
N ILE A 37 -7.51 -14.30 3.69
CA ILE A 37 -8.66 -14.81 4.44
C ILE A 37 -9.55 -15.74 3.58
N PRO A 38 -9.94 -15.39 2.33
CA PRO A 38 -10.76 -16.29 1.53
C PRO A 38 -10.09 -17.64 1.28
N MET A 39 -8.80 -17.65 0.94
CA MET A 39 -8.02 -18.87 0.74
C MET A 39 -7.96 -19.72 2.02
N PHE A 40 -7.75 -19.08 3.18
CA PHE A 40 -7.67 -19.76 4.47
C PHE A 40 -8.99 -20.46 4.84
N PHE A 41 -10.11 -19.73 4.78
CA PHE A 41 -11.44 -20.26 5.13
C PHE A 41 -12.10 -21.07 4.00
N GLY A 42 -11.66 -20.90 2.76
CA GLY A 42 -12.09 -21.67 1.61
C GLY A 42 -11.47 -23.06 1.52
N GLY A 43 -10.49 -23.38 2.37
CA GLY A 43 -9.85 -24.70 2.43
C GLY A 43 -8.84 -24.96 1.31
N SER A 44 -8.40 -23.94 0.58
CA SER A 44 -7.47 -24.07 -0.55
C SER A 44 -6.02 -23.69 -0.22
N LEU A 45 -5.64 -23.77 1.07
CA LEU A 45 -4.30 -23.44 1.55
C LEU A 45 -3.14 -24.19 0.88
N LEU A 46 -3.42 -25.35 0.29
CA LEU A 46 -2.45 -26.20 -0.38
C LEU A 46 -2.52 -26.10 -1.92
N ASP A 47 -3.46 -25.31 -2.46
CA ASP A 47 -3.54 -25.07 -3.89
C ASP A 47 -2.48 -24.05 -4.34
N PRO A 48 -1.52 -24.46 -5.21
CA PRO A 48 -0.45 -23.55 -5.65
C PRO A 48 -0.96 -22.35 -6.46
N GLY A 49 -2.10 -22.49 -7.17
CA GLY A 49 -2.73 -21.43 -7.94
C GLY A 49 -3.27 -20.34 -7.00
N ASP A 50 -4.05 -20.75 -6.00
CA ASP A 50 -4.64 -19.83 -5.01
C ASP A 50 -3.57 -19.14 -4.15
N ILE A 51 -2.51 -19.88 -3.77
CA ILE A 51 -1.36 -19.29 -3.07
C ILE A 51 -0.71 -18.20 -3.92
N ARG A 52 -0.45 -18.49 -5.21
CA ARG A 52 0.16 -17.53 -6.13
C ARG A 52 -0.74 -16.31 -6.33
N ALA A 53 -2.03 -16.51 -6.60
CA ALA A 53 -3.00 -15.43 -6.80
C ALA A 53 -3.12 -14.53 -5.56
N SER A 54 -3.19 -15.14 -4.37
CA SER A 54 -3.24 -14.40 -3.09
C SER A 54 -1.96 -13.62 -2.83
N LEU A 55 -0.78 -14.19 -3.11
CA LEU A 55 0.52 -13.50 -2.97
C LEU A 55 0.63 -12.31 -3.94
N LEU A 56 0.26 -12.50 -5.21
CA LEU A 56 0.25 -11.41 -6.19
C LEU A 56 -0.69 -10.29 -5.74
N THR A 57 -1.89 -10.63 -5.29
CA THR A 57 -2.87 -9.65 -4.78
C THR A 57 -2.39 -8.94 -3.53
N PHE A 58 -1.72 -9.65 -2.62
CA PHE A 58 -1.09 -9.05 -1.42
C PHE A 58 -0.04 -8.01 -1.80
N PHE A 59 0.86 -8.32 -2.73
CA PHE A 59 1.88 -7.36 -3.17
C PHE A 59 1.27 -6.20 -3.95
N ALA A 60 0.31 -6.46 -4.84
CA ALA A 60 -0.40 -5.40 -5.57
C ALA A 60 -1.08 -4.43 -4.61
N PHE A 61 -1.78 -4.96 -3.58
CA PHE A 61 -2.40 -4.15 -2.53
C PHE A 61 -1.36 -3.39 -1.68
N SER A 62 -0.22 -3.99 -1.41
CA SER A 62 0.86 -3.37 -0.64
C SER A 62 1.49 -2.20 -1.37
N PHE A 63 1.70 -2.33 -2.68
CA PHE A 63 2.24 -1.25 -3.50
C PHE A 63 1.26 -0.10 -3.65
N ILE A 64 -0.02 -0.37 -3.92
CA ILE A 64 -1.01 0.71 -4.04
C ILE A 64 -1.23 1.43 -2.70
N ALA A 65 -1.22 0.72 -1.57
CA ALA A 65 -1.29 1.32 -0.25
C ALA A 65 -0.06 2.20 0.04
N SER A 66 1.13 1.78 -0.37
CA SER A 66 2.36 2.58 -0.26
C SER A 66 2.29 3.86 -1.09
N SER A 67 1.70 3.80 -2.30
CA SER A 67 1.42 4.96 -3.13
C SER A 67 0.49 5.98 -2.42
N VAL A 68 -0.56 5.50 -1.76
CA VAL A 68 -1.45 6.34 -0.96
C VAL A 68 -0.70 7.02 0.19
N TYR A 69 0.22 6.32 0.88
CA TYR A 69 1.04 6.95 1.92
C TYR A 69 1.97 8.02 1.37
N CYS A 70 2.57 7.81 0.20
CA CYS A 70 3.37 8.84 -0.46
C CYS A 70 2.52 10.08 -0.76
N PHE A 71 1.33 9.91 -1.33
CA PHE A 71 0.40 11.00 -1.60
C PHE A 71 -0.01 11.75 -0.32
N ASN A 72 -0.36 11.01 0.73
CA ASN A 72 -0.74 11.60 2.01
C ASN A 72 0.39 12.47 2.61
N ASP A 73 1.63 11.96 2.60
CA ASP A 73 2.77 12.71 3.12
C ASP A 73 3.11 13.93 2.24
N ILE A 74 2.86 13.88 0.91
CA ILE A 74 2.99 15.04 0.02
C ILE A 74 1.93 16.09 0.35
N ASN A 75 0.67 15.67 0.50
CA ASN A 75 -0.45 16.57 0.79
C ASN A 75 -0.31 17.26 2.14
N ASP A 76 0.26 16.57 3.12
CA ASP A 76 0.37 17.05 4.50
C ASP A 76 1.71 17.75 4.81
N VAL A 77 2.64 17.89 3.86
CA VAL A 77 4.02 18.30 4.11
C VAL A 77 4.13 19.61 4.93
N GLU A 78 3.32 20.63 4.62
CA GLU A 78 3.36 21.90 5.32
C GLU A 78 2.80 21.81 6.75
N ALA A 79 1.74 21.03 6.95
CA ALA A 79 1.18 20.78 8.27
C ALA A 79 2.13 19.92 9.12
N ASP A 80 2.74 18.91 8.52
CA ASP A 80 3.70 18.03 9.19
C ASP A 80 4.97 18.78 9.65
N ARG A 81 5.44 19.76 8.89
CA ARG A 81 6.58 20.62 9.29
C ARG A 81 6.34 21.39 10.58
N ARG A 82 5.11 21.78 10.84
CA ARG A 82 4.72 22.54 12.05
C ARG A 82 4.38 21.61 13.23
N HIS A 83 4.24 20.31 12.99
CA HIS A 83 3.83 19.37 14.01
C HIS A 83 5.04 18.86 14.82
N PRO A 84 5.01 18.83 16.19
CA PRO A 84 6.18 18.52 17.03
C PRO A 84 6.78 17.11 16.79
N VAL A 85 5.99 16.14 16.34
CA VAL A 85 6.45 14.76 16.08
C VAL A 85 6.57 14.47 14.59
N LYS A 86 5.60 14.92 13.77
CA LYS A 86 5.54 14.60 12.34
C LYS A 86 6.60 15.36 11.51
N CYS A 87 7.19 16.42 12.04
CA CYS A 87 8.31 17.13 11.39
C CYS A 87 9.52 16.22 11.10
N LYS A 88 9.63 15.07 11.79
CA LYS A 88 10.65 14.04 11.56
C LYS A 88 10.34 13.10 10.38
N ARG A 89 9.19 13.24 9.72
CA ARG A 89 8.86 12.46 8.50
C ARG A 89 9.81 12.81 7.35
N PRO A 90 10.10 11.86 6.43
CA PRO A 90 11.10 12.07 5.36
C PRO A 90 10.85 13.30 4.48
N LEU A 91 9.58 13.63 4.16
CA LEU A 91 9.25 14.83 3.38
C LEU A 91 9.28 16.09 4.21
N ALA A 92 8.67 16.07 5.39
CA ALA A 92 8.61 17.23 6.28
C ALA A 92 10.01 17.69 6.70
N SER A 93 10.91 16.76 7.00
CA SER A 93 12.31 17.03 7.35
C SER A 93 13.20 17.43 6.17
N GLY A 94 12.71 17.35 4.92
CA GLY A 94 13.50 17.62 3.71
C GLY A 94 14.46 16.49 3.32
N ALA A 95 14.44 15.33 4.00
CA ALA A 95 15.31 14.19 3.67
C ALA A 95 14.98 13.56 2.31
N ILE A 96 13.74 13.71 1.84
CA ILE A 96 13.28 13.36 0.49
C ILE A 96 12.60 14.60 -0.10
N SER A 97 12.96 14.95 -1.34
CA SER A 97 12.29 16.04 -2.05
C SER A 97 10.89 15.61 -2.53
N ILE A 98 9.98 16.59 -2.65
CA ILE A 98 8.60 16.36 -3.12
C ILE A 98 8.58 15.69 -4.49
N GLY A 99 9.47 16.10 -5.43
CA GLY A 99 9.58 15.46 -6.75
C GLY A 99 9.96 13.98 -6.68
N LYS A 100 10.86 13.59 -5.75
CA LYS A 100 11.20 12.17 -5.53
C LYS A 100 10.04 11.39 -4.91
N ALA A 101 9.22 12.02 -4.08
CA ALA A 101 8.04 11.38 -3.51
C ALA A 101 6.96 11.14 -4.57
N TRP A 102 6.75 12.09 -5.51
CA TRP A 102 5.89 11.89 -6.67
C TRP A 102 6.37 10.75 -7.58
N ALA A 103 7.68 10.70 -7.86
CA ALA A 103 8.27 9.61 -8.63
C ALA A 103 8.09 8.25 -7.93
N LEU A 104 8.32 8.20 -6.61
CA LEU A 104 8.13 6.97 -5.85
C LEU A 104 6.66 6.52 -5.83
N MET A 105 5.73 7.46 -5.70
CA MET A 105 4.29 7.19 -5.80
C MET A 105 3.94 6.56 -7.16
N ALA A 106 4.44 7.13 -8.26
CA ALA A 106 4.21 6.61 -9.61
C ALA A 106 4.81 5.21 -9.79
N ILE A 107 6.01 4.96 -9.26
CA ILE A 107 6.65 3.65 -9.27
C ILE A 107 5.80 2.63 -8.50
N MET A 108 5.28 2.97 -7.32
CA MET A 108 4.42 2.08 -6.54
C MET A 108 3.11 1.76 -7.28
N LEU A 109 2.50 2.73 -7.96
CA LEU A 109 1.33 2.51 -8.81
C LEU A 109 1.65 1.58 -9.99
N ALA A 110 2.77 1.80 -10.68
CA ALA A 110 3.20 0.96 -11.79
C ALA A 110 3.50 -0.47 -11.33
N LEU A 111 4.14 -0.65 -10.18
CA LEU A 111 4.39 -1.97 -9.59
C LEU A 111 3.07 -2.67 -9.21
N SER A 112 2.10 -1.95 -8.62
CA SER A 112 0.78 -2.51 -8.32
C SER A 112 0.09 -2.99 -9.59
N ALA A 113 0.04 -2.18 -10.65
CA ALA A 113 -0.55 -2.55 -11.93
C ALA A 113 0.18 -3.72 -12.59
N GLY A 114 1.52 -3.69 -12.59
CA GLY A 114 2.36 -4.76 -13.15
C GLY A 114 2.15 -6.10 -12.45
N VAL A 115 2.07 -6.10 -11.10
CA VAL A 115 1.81 -7.32 -10.34
C VAL A 115 0.37 -7.82 -10.57
N THR A 116 -0.62 -6.93 -10.66
CA THR A 116 -2.00 -7.30 -10.99
C THR A 116 -2.09 -7.95 -12.38
N ALA A 117 -1.31 -7.47 -13.35
CA ALA A 117 -1.25 -8.05 -14.70
C ALA A 117 -0.62 -9.47 -14.76
N LEU A 118 -0.01 -9.95 -13.67
CA LEU A 118 0.52 -11.31 -13.54
C LEU A 118 -0.51 -12.32 -13.04
N LEU A 119 -1.75 -11.90 -12.76
CA LEU A 119 -2.85 -12.81 -12.42
C LEU A 119 -3.23 -13.66 -13.64
N ASP A 120 -3.69 -14.89 -13.37
CA ASP A 120 -3.80 -15.94 -14.38
C ASP A 120 -4.92 -15.72 -15.41
N SER A 121 -5.95 -14.91 -15.09
CA SER A 121 -7.05 -14.64 -16.00
C SER A 121 -7.34 -13.14 -16.17
N PRO A 122 -7.81 -12.72 -17.36
CA PRO A 122 -8.26 -11.34 -17.58
C PRO A 122 -9.39 -10.93 -16.64
N ASP A 123 -10.25 -11.86 -16.24
CA ASP A 123 -11.35 -11.62 -15.30
C ASP A 123 -10.83 -11.30 -13.89
N HIS A 124 -9.85 -12.05 -13.38
CA HIS A 124 -9.19 -11.78 -12.12
C HIS A 124 -8.46 -10.43 -12.15
N MET A 125 -7.75 -10.12 -13.25
CA MET A 125 -7.08 -8.82 -13.43
C MET A 125 -8.08 -7.67 -13.36
N LEU A 126 -9.22 -7.79 -14.02
CA LEU A 126 -10.23 -6.74 -14.05
C LEU A 126 -10.90 -6.54 -12.69
N LYS A 127 -11.29 -7.62 -12.03
CA LYS A 127 -11.96 -7.57 -10.71
C LYS A 127 -11.03 -7.04 -9.63
N VAL A 128 -9.82 -7.61 -9.52
CA VAL A 128 -8.82 -7.16 -8.55
C VAL A 128 -8.36 -5.74 -8.85
N GLY A 129 -8.07 -5.42 -10.12
CA GLY A 129 -7.71 -4.08 -10.56
C GLY A 129 -8.79 -3.05 -10.25
N GLY A 130 -10.06 -3.38 -10.45
CA GLY A 130 -11.21 -2.55 -10.10
C GLY A 130 -11.27 -2.23 -8.60
N ILE A 131 -11.05 -3.24 -7.73
CA ILE A 131 -10.98 -3.03 -6.28
C ILE A 131 -9.78 -2.15 -5.91
N LEU A 132 -8.61 -2.39 -6.47
CA LEU A 132 -7.42 -1.60 -6.20
C LEU A 132 -7.62 -0.14 -6.62
N LEU A 133 -8.20 0.11 -7.79
CA LEU A 133 -8.52 1.44 -8.27
C LEU A 133 -9.53 2.13 -7.34
N PHE A 134 -10.59 1.43 -6.95
CA PHE A 134 -11.58 1.96 -6.01
C PHE A 134 -10.95 2.30 -4.66
N TYR A 135 -10.11 1.40 -4.11
CA TYR A 135 -9.35 1.64 -2.89
C TYR A 135 -8.48 2.89 -3.01
N TYR A 136 -7.79 3.06 -4.13
CA TYR A 136 -6.92 4.20 -4.38
C TYR A 136 -7.72 5.51 -4.40
N VAL A 137 -8.77 5.59 -5.23
CA VAL A 137 -9.61 6.78 -5.36
C VAL A 137 -10.25 7.16 -4.02
N MET A 138 -10.80 6.18 -3.31
CA MET A 138 -11.39 6.38 -1.97
C MET A 138 -10.39 7.02 -1.00
N ASN A 139 -9.15 6.51 -0.96
CA ASN A 139 -8.11 7.03 -0.06
C ASN A 139 -7.59 8.40 -0.50
N ILE A 140 -7.49 8.68 -1.80
CA ILE A 140 -7.13 10.02 -2.30
C ILE A 140 -8.19 11.04 -1.90
N CYS A 141 -9.48 10.73 -2.09
CA CYS A 141 -10.59 11.58 -1.65
C CYS A 141 -10.55 11.82 -0.14
N TYR A 142 -10.25 10.77 0.64
CA TYR A 142 -10.07 10.88 2.08
C TYR A 142 -8.93 11.85 2.44
N CYS A 143 -7.75 11.68 1.84
CA CYS A 143 -6.58 12.51 2.13
C CYS A 143 -6.81 14.00 1.81
N THR A 144 -7.65 14.31 0.81
CA THR A 144 -7.87 15.69 0.35
C THR A 144 -8.98 16.43 1.10
N LYS A 145 -10.11 15.76 1.40
CA LYS A 145 -11.32 16.44 1.88
C LYS A 145 -11.97 15.82 3.14
N LEU A 146 -11.88 14.51 3.33
CA LEU A 146 -12.71 13.80 4.31
C LEU A 146 -12.03 13.60 5.67
N LYS A 147 -10.77 13.94 5.79
CA LYS A 147 -9.90 13.77 6.97
C LYS A 147 -10.40 14.51 8.23
N GLN A 148 -11.35 15.43 8.06
CA GLN A 148 -11.86 16.28 9.14
C GLN A 148 -12.99 15.62 9.93
N TYR A 149 -13.56 14.52 9.42
CA TYR A 149 -14.71 13.86 10.01
C TYR A 149 -14.31 12.51 10.63
N ALA A 150 -14.30 12.43 11.97
CA ALA A 150 -13.86 11.23 12.70
C ALA A 150 -14.65 9.96 12.34
N ILE A 151 -15.95 10.08 12.06
CA ILE A 151 -16.80 8.95 11.65
C ILE A 151 -16.37 8.41 10.29
N VAL A 152 -16.05 9.31 9.34
CA VAL A 152 -15.59 8.94 8.00
C VAL A 152 -14.24 8.22 8.07
N ASP A 153 -13.36 8.63 8.97
CA ASP A 153 -12.06 7.97 9.20
C ASP A 153 -12.23 6.49 9.56
N VAL A 154 -13.07 6.20 10.56
CA VAL A 154 -13.36 4.82 10.98
C VAL A 154 -14.00 4.01 9.85
N CYS A 155 -14.96 4.58 9.13
CA CYS A 155 -15.62 3.92 8.01
C CYS A 155 -14.64 3.57 6.87
N ILE A 156 -13.76 4.48 6.49
CA ILE A 156 -12.76 4.24 5.43
C ILE A 156 -11.77 3.16 5.83
N ILE A 157 -11.32 3.16 7.10
CA ILE A 157 -10.44 2.11 7.62
C ILE A 157 -11.13 0.76 7.56
N ALA A 158 -12.37 0.64 8.08
CA ALA A 158 -13.14 -0.60 8.08
C ALA A 158 -13.40 -1.09 6.64
N PHE A 159 -13.84 -0.21 5.76
CA PHE A 159 -14.09 -0.54 4.36
C PHE A 159 -12.81 -0.98 3.64
N GLY A 160 -11.67 -0.37 3.99
CA GLY A 160 -10.37 -0.81 3.49
C GLY A 160 -10.02 -2.26 3.84
N PHE A 161 -10.45 -2.79 5.00
CA PHE A 161 -10.29 -4.21 5.33
C PHE A 161 -11.23 -5.09 4.49
N VAL A 162 -12.48 -4.69 4.29
CA VAL A 162 -13.43 -5.39 3.41
C VAL A 162 -12.90 -5.50 1.99
N LEU A 163 -12.34 -4.41 1.44
CA LEU A 163 -11.76 -4.42 0.10
C LEU A 163 -10.59 -5.41 -0.04
N ARG A 164 -9.79 -5.61 1.02
CA ARG A 164 -8.72 -6.61 1.03
C ARG A 164 -9.25 -8.03 0.94
N VAL A 165 -10.29 -8.33 1.73
CA VAL A 165 -10.97 -9.64 1.69
C VAL A 165 -11.59 -9.88 0.32
N LEU A 166 -12.28 -8.89 -0.24
CA LEU A 166 -12.88 -9.00 -1.58
C LEU A 166 -11.82 -9.17 -2.68
N ALA A 167 -10.68 -8.47 -2.59
CA ALA A 167 -9.60 -8.63 -3.56
C ALA A 167 -9.03 -10.07 -3.54
N GLY A 168 -8.82 -10.64 -2.35
CA GLY A 168 -8.42 -12.03 -2.20
C GLY A 168 -9.45 -13.00 -2.76
N SER A 169 -10.73 -12.76 -2.48
CA SER A 169 -11.85 -13.56 -2.98
C SER A 169 -11.91 -13.58 -4.51
N PHE A 170 -11.78 -12.42 -5.15
CA PHE A 170 -11.80 -12.34 -6.62
C PHE A 170 -10.52 -12.86 -7.28
N ALA A 171 -9.42 -12.91 -6.55
CA ALA A 171 -8.18 -13.49 -7.07
C ALA A 171 -8.18 -15.02 -7.06
N THR A 172 -8.98 -15.66 -6.17
CA THR A 172 -9.03 -17.11 -5.96
C THR A 172 -10.37 -17.73 -6.32
N ASP A 173 -11.33 -16.95 -6.86
CA ASP A 173 -12.73 -17.35 -7.11
C ASP A 173 -13.46 -17.96 -5.87
N ILE A 174 -12.91 -17.76 -4.68
CA ILE A 174 -13.52 -18.24 -3.43
C ILE A 174 -14.48 -17.16 -2.92
N THR A 175 -15.79 -17.46 -2.93
CA THR A 175 -16.81 -16.55 -2.41
C THR A 175 -16.72 -16.46 -0.89
N PRO A 176 -16.49 -15.26 -0.32
CA PRO A 176 -16.49 -15.11 1.12
C PRO A 176 -17.90 -15.35 1.68
N SER A 177 -17.99 -15.99 2.84
CA SER A 177 -19.27 -16.14 3.51
C SER A 177 -19.85 -14.77 3.88
N LYS A 178 -21.19 -14.64 3.88
CA LYS A 178 -21.87 -13.38 4.23
C LYS A 178 -21.45 -12.86 5.60
N TRP A 179 -21.14 -13.75 6.55
CA TRP A 179 -20.69 -13.42 7.91
C TRP A 179 -19.28 -12.82 7.98
N LEU A 180 -18.48 -13.02 6.95
CA LEU A 180 -17.11 -12.50 6.90
C LEU A 180 -17.06 -11.04 6.43
N VAL A 181 -18.11 -10.59 5.72
CA VAL A 181 -18.18 -9.25 5.12
C VAL A 181 -19.04 -8.29 5.97
N LEU A 182 -19.89 -8.82 6.83
CA LEU A 182 -20.74 -8.07 7.79
C LEU A 182 -20.02 -7.86 9.11
#